data_d16b6c51fc157745f65de4226d30c1df
#
_entry.id   d16b6c51fc157745f65de4226d30c1df
#
_cell.length_a   1.000
_cell.length_b   1.000
_cell.length_c   1.000
_cell.angle_alpha   90.00
_cell.angle_beta   90.00
_cell.angle_gamma   90.00
#
_symmetry.space_group_name_H-M   'P 1'
#
loop_
_entity.id
_entity.type
_entity.pdbx_description
1 polymer ?
#
loop_
_entity_poly.entity_id
_entity_poly.type
_entity_poly.pdbx_seq_one_letter_code
_entity_poly.pdbx_strand_id
1 'polypeptide(L)'
;APASAEELLASVPGLDALQDVPAFDDLPVDEAQQTAFDDFCAHAEEPEQMQLGAVVRLDRGFPLVATADDTFRAEHAVGFAKSRGEDEVLLPAVGDRVAVRRAPGHDMGVIECVLPRRTSFERWRGRARGERQVLCSNVDCVLIVQALGAGEVLLDRVARSLVLALDCDAEPVVVLTKADRCDAEELERDLDRVRRLVGPDVRVIVTSSAEGRGLDGVRACVPAGSCAMILGESGAGKSTLLNALLGHDTLATGGVRERDD
;
A
#
# COMPACT_ATOMS: atom_id res chain seq x y z
N ALA A 1 25.09 12.41 12.11
CA ALA A 1 24.11 13.43 11.74
C ALA A 1 23.09 12.75 10.82
N PRO A 2 21.79 13.11 10.83
CA PRO A 2 20.87 12.63 9.82
C PRO A 2 21.35 13.11 8.44
N ALA A 3 21.15 12.29 7.40
CA ALA A 3 21.49 12.64 6.03
C ALA A 3 20.69 13.88 5.58
N SER A 4 21.30 14.75 4.78
CA SER A 4 20.59 15.90 4.20
C SER A 4 19.54 15.44 3.17
N ALA A 5 18.57 16.30 2.85
CA ALA A 5 17.57 16.01 1.83
C ALA A 5 18.21 15.71 0.46
N GLU A 6 19.28 16.42 0.11
CA GLU A 6 20.04 16.18 -1.13
C GLU A 6 20.75 14.82 -1.13
N GLU A 7 21.36 14.41 -0.01
CA GLU A 7 21.98 13.09 0.13
C GLU A 7 20.95 11.96 0.07
N LEU A 8 19.76 12.17 0.65
CA LEU A 8 18.67 11.21 0.57
C LEU A 8 18.16 11.10 -0.86
N LEU A 9 17.93 12.22 -1.56
CA LEU A 9 17.44 12.24 -2.93
C LEU A 9 18.45 11.58 -3.89
N ALA A 10 19.75 11.86 -3.74
CA ALA A 10 20.81 11.24 -4.53
C ALA A 10 20.91 9.71 -4.36
N SER A 11 20.34 9.17 -3.29
CA SER A 11 20.32 7.73 -3.01
C SER A 11 19.04 7.02 -3.47
N VAL A 12 18.09 7.75 -4.07
CA VAL A 12 16.83 7.19 -4.60
C VAL A 12 17.02 6.74 -6.05
N PRO A 13 16.43 5.61 -6.48
CA PRO A 13 16.52 5.17 -7.88
C PRO A 13 16.05 6.23 -8.86
N GLY A 14 16.68 6.36 -10.02
CA GLY A 14 16.17 7.17 -11.12
C GLY A 14 14.74 6.78 -11.51
N LEU A 15 13.95 7.69 -12.05
CA LEU A 15 12.58 7.40 -12.46
C LEU A 15 12.53 6.35 -13.58
N ASP A 16 13.50 6.37 -14.47
CA ASP A 16 13.72 5.41 -15.54
C ASP A 16 14.07 3.99 -15.07
N ALA A 17 14.54 3.85 -13.83
CA ALA A 17 14.85 2.56 -13.21
C ALA A 17 13.65 1.95 -12.46
N LEU A 18 12.53 2.68 -12.33
CA LEU A 18 11.33 2.19 -11.66
C LEU A 18 10.50 1.31 -12.59
N GLN A 19 10.13 0.14 -12.09
CA GLN A 19 9.22 -0.79 -12.78
C GLN A 19 7.85 -0.73 -12.10
N ASP A 20 6.81 -1.10 -12.84
CA ASP A 20 5.43 -1.23 -12.33
C ASP A 20 4.88 0.04 -11.66
N VAL A 21 5.23 1.19 -12.19
CA VAL A 21 4.59 2.45 -11.76
C VAL A 21 3.25 2.56 -12.49
N PRO A 22 2.12 2.57 -11.76
CA PRO A 22 0.81 2.68 -12.41
C PRO A 22 0.66 4.04 -13.07
N ALA A 23 -0.01 4.09 -14.22
CA ALA A 23 -0.43 5.33 -14.83
C ALA A 23 -1.57 5.95 -14.01
N PHE A 24 -1.70 7.26 -14.04
CA PHE A 24 -2.76 7.95 -13.30
C PHE A 24 -4.16 7.50 -13.74
N ASP A 25 -4.35 7.27 -15.03
CA ASP A 25 -5.63 6.82 -15.60
C ASP A 25 -6.07 5.43 -15.10
N ASP A 26 -5.14 4.61 -14.60
CA ASP A 26 -5.44 3.33 -13.98
C ASP A 26 -5.91 3.47 -12.52
N LEU A 27 -5.86 4.69 -11.94
CA LEU A 27 -6.13 4.96 -10.54
C LEU A 27 -7.43 5.77 -10.39
N PRO A 28 -8.55 5.16 -9.99
CA PRO A 28 -9.84 5.84 -9.94
C PRO A 28 -9.83 7.00 -8.94
N VAL A 29 -10.46 8.09 -9.34
CA VAL A 29 -10.76 9.25 -8.51
C VAL A 29 -12.27 9.24 -8.28
N ASP A 30 -12.71 9.32 -7.03
CA ASP A 30 -14.13 9.39 -6.71
C ASP A 30 -14.67 10.84 -6.76
N GLU A 31 -16.00 10.96 -6.69
CA GLU A 31 -16.70 12.25 -6.79
C GLU A 31 -16.30 13.21 -5.65
N ALA A 32 -16.10 12.69 -4.43
CA ALA A 32 -15.70 13.50 -3.28
C ALA A 32 -14.28 14.04 -3.44
N GLN A 33 -13.36 13.22 -3.98
CA GLN A 33 -11.99 13.63 -4.28
C GLN A 33 -11.95 14.65 -5.40
N GLN A 34 -12.73 14.44 -6.46
CA GLN A 34 -12.80 15.40 -7.56
C GLN A 34 -13.37 16.74 -7.08
N THR A 35 -14.47 16.72 -6.32
CA THR A 35 -15.08 17.95 -5.77
C THR A 35 -14.11 18.69 -4.87
N ALA A 36 -13.39 17.97 -3.98
CA ALA A 36 -12.42 18.59 -3.10
C ALA A 36 -11.22 19.19 -3.87
N PHE A 37 -10.81 18.56 -4.97
CA PHE A 37 -9.77 19.09 -5.85
C PHE A 37 -10.25 20.38 -6.54
N ASP A 38 -11.46 20.39 -7.09
CA ASP A 38 -12.04 21.56 -7.77
C ASP A 38 -12.21 22.73 -6.80
N ASP A 39 -12.68 22.45 -5.58
CA ASP A 39 -12.81 23.45 -4.51
C ASP A 39 -11.45 24.01 -4.09
N PHE A 40 -10.43 23.16 -3.98
CA PHE A 40 -9.08 23.60 -3.69
C PHE A 40 -8.53 24.52 -4.79
N CYS A 41 -8.67 24.13 -6.06
CA CYS A 41 -8.23 24.92 -7.20
C CYS A 41 -8.93 26.28 -7.28
N ALA A 42 -10.22 26.36 -6.94
CA ALA A 42 -10.96 27.60 -6.93
C ALA A 42 -10.41 28.68 -5.97
N HIS A 43 -9.63 28.23 -4.95
CA HIS A 43 -9.03 29.12 -3.93
C HIS A 43 -7.50 29.19 -4.02
N ALA A 44 -6.87 28.46 -4.93
CA ALA A 44 -5.43 28.46 -5.12
C ALA A 44 -4.95 29.78 -5.78
N GLU A 45 -3.72 30.18 -5.47
CA GLU A 45 -3.12 31.39 -6.09
C GLU A 45 -2.82 31.18 -7.58
N GLU A 46 -2.45 29.95 -7.97
CA GLU A 46 -2.08 29.57 -9.36
C GLU A 46 -2.85 28.29 -9.77
N PRO A 47 -4.18 28.39 -9.97
CA PRO A 47 -5.02 27.21 -10.23
C PRO A 47 -4.64 26.47 -11.52
N GLU A 48 -4.09 27.15 -12.50
CA GLU A 48 -3.65 26.58 -13.79
C GLU A 48 -2.39 25.69 -13.65
N GLN A 49 -1.65 25.80 -12.56
CA GLN A 49 -0.50 24.95 -12.27
C GLN A 49 -0.87 23.72 -11.42
N MET A 50 -2.11 23.66 -10.93
CA MET A 50 -2.56 22.54 -10.10
C MET A 50 -2.91 21.34 -10.97
N GLN A 51 -2.43 20.18 -10.55
CA GLN A 51 -2.75 18.90 -11.16
C GLN A 51 -3.33 17.97 -10.10
N LEU A 52 -4.31 17.18 -10.49
CA LEU A 52 -4.79 16.07 -9.70
C LEU A 52 -3.80 14.91 -9.86
N GLY A 53 -3.28 14.40 -8.75
CA GLY A 53 -2.30 13.34 -8.75
C GLY A 53 -2.63 12.23 -7.77
N ALA A 54 -1.94 11.11 -7.92
CA ALA A 54 -1.98 9.97 -6.99
C ALA A 54 -0.58 9.64 -6.48
N VAL A 55 -0.44 9.47 -5.17
CA VAL A 55 0.80 9.01 -4.57
C VAL A 55 0.93 7.50 -4.77
N VAL A 56 1.82 7.09 -5.65
CA VAL A 56 2.00 5.67 -6.03
C VAL A 56 3.15 5.00 -5.30
N ARG A 57 4.06 5.78 -4.70
CA ARG A 57 5.23 5.27 -3.98
C ARG A 57 5.77 6.31 -3.00
N LEU A 58 6.46 5.85 -1.97
CA LEU A 58 7.26 6.70 -1.07
C LEU A 58 8.71 6.26 -1.14
N ASP A 59 9.56 7.10 -1.71
CA ASP A 59 11.00 6.87 -1.82
C ASP A 59 11.74 7.68 -0.73
N ARG A 60 12.10 7.02 0.37
CA ARG A 60 12.83 7.64 1.50
C ARG A 60 12.21 8.95 2.01
N GLY A 61 10.89 9.06 1.93
CA GLY A 61 10.14 10.24 2.37
C GLY A 61 9.73 11.18 1.25
N PHE A 62 10.17 10.94 0.00
CA PHE A 62 9.70 11.67 -1.18
C PHE A 62 8.55 10.92 -1.84
N PRO A 63 7.32 11.48 -1.86
CA PRO A 63 6.22 10.91 -2.62
C PRO A 63 6.54 10.89 -4.12
N LEU A 64 6.33 9.74 -4.77
CA LEU A 64 6.23 9.64 -6.22
C LEU A 64 4.76 9.83 -6.58
N VAL A 65 4.48 10.85 -7.36
CA VAL A 65 3.12 11.24 -7.76
C VAL A 65 2.94 10.99 -9.24
N ALA A 66 1.93 10.20 -9.59
CA ALA A 66 1.45 10.06 -10.96
C ALA A 66 0.33 11.09 -11.21
N THR A 67 0.40 11.79 -12.33
CA THR A 67 -0.64 12.70 -12.84
C THR A 67 -1.02 12.30 -14.26
N ALA A 68 -2.03 12.91 -14.85
CA ALA A 68 -2.43 12.64 -16.22
C ALA A 68 -1.30 12.92 -17.23
N ASP A 69 -0.40 13.87 -16.93
CA ASP A 69 0.63 14.32 -17.85
C ASP A 69 1.97 13.60 -17.64
N ASP A 70 2.35 13.31 -16.38
CA ASP A 70 3.69 12.82 -16.04
C ASP A 70 3.71 12.14 -14.66
N THR A 71 4.85 11.51 -14.34
CA THR A 71 5.14 10.96 -13.03
C THR A 71 6.43 11.57 -12.49
N PHE A 72 6.38 12.16 -11.31
CA PHE A 72 7.50 12.86 -10.71
C PHE A 72 7.51 12.74 -9.19
N ARG A 73 8.66 13.00 -8.57
CA ARG A 73 8.77 13.13 -7.12
C ARG A 73 8.25 14.48 -6.66
N ALA A 74 7.68 14.51 -5.47
CA ALA A 74 7.17 15.73 -4.88
C ALA A 74 7.67 15.91 -3.44
N GLU A 75 7.68 17.15 -3.00
CA GLU A 75 7.84 17.56 -1.61
C GLU A 75 6.48 17.97 -1.03
N HIS A 76 6.43 18.18 0.27
CA HIS A 76 5.26 18.73 0.94
C HIS A 76 5.35 20.25 0.96
N ALA A 77 4.23 20.92 0.74
CA ALA A 77 4.15 22.36 0.94
C ALA A 77 4.55 22.73 2.38
N VAL A 78 5.18 23.89 2.55
CA VAL A 78 5.61 24.39 3.86
C VAL A 78 4.45 24.49 4.87
N GLY A 79 3.23 24.65 4.38
CA GLY A 79 2.00 24.66 5.18
C GLY A 79 1.77 23.35 5.97
N PHE A 80 2.14 22.19 5.41
CA PHE A 80 2.06 20.89 6.12
C PHE A 80 2.93 20.83 7.37
N ALA A 81 4.05 21.56 7.40
CA ALA A 81 4.96 21.58 8.54
C ALA A 81 4.50 22.50 9.68
N LYS A 82 3.63 23.47 9.40
CA LYS A 82 3.20 24.51 10.37
C LYS A 82 1.91 24.15 11.10
N SER A 83 1.10 23.25 10.60
CA SER A 83 -0.18 22.82 11.20
C SER A 83 0.01 21.91 12.43
N ARG A 84 1.13 21.96 13.13
CA ARG A 84 1.45 21.14 14.32
C ARG A 84 0.66 21.50 15.62
N GLY A 85 -0.39 22.28 15.51
CA GLY A 85 -1.22 22.67 16.65
C GLY A 85 -2.69 22.51 16.28
N GLU A 86 -3.34 21.50 16.85
CA GLU A 86 -4.78 21.20 16.89
C GLU A 86 -5.41 20.49 15.69
N ASP A 87 -4.90 20.63 14.44
CA ASP A 87 -5.33 19.81 13.32
C ASP A 87 -4.22 18.82 12.93
N GLU A 88 -4.56 17.53 12.87
CA GLU A 88 -3.65 16.44 12.54
C GLU A 88 -3.08 16.65 11.13
N VAL A 89 -1.76 16.86 11.02
CA VAL A 89 -1.11 17.05 9.72
C VAL A 89 -1.22 15.77 8.91
N LEU A 90 -2.06 15.78 7.90
CA LEU A 90 -2.24 14.69 6.97
C LEU A 90 -1.04 14.58 6.02
N LEU A 91 0.03 13.90 6.46
CA LEU A 91 1.15 13.59 5.57
C LEU A 91 0.69 12.67 4.44
N PRO A 92 1.15 12.91 3.20
CA PRO A 92 0.86 12.03 2.08
C PRO A 92 1.33 10.60 2.32
N ALA A 93 0.48 9.64 1.98
CA ALA A 93 0.73 8.21 2.04
C ALA A 93 0.49 7.58 0.66
N VAL A 94 1.01 6.38 0.45
CA VAL A 94 0.72 5.62 -0.78
C VAL A 94 -0.79 5.39 -0.89
N GLY A 95 -1.35 5.65 -2.07
CA GLY A 95 -2.78 5.58 -2.34
C GLY A 95 -3.52 6.93 -2.25
N ASP A 96 -2.91 7.97 -1.66
CA ASP A 96 -3.54 9.28 -1.58
C ASP A 96 -3.77 9.91 -2.96
N ARG A 97 -4.91 10.58 -3.09
CA ARG A 97 -5.14 11.57 -4.14
C ARG A 97 -4.73 12.92 -3.60
N VAL A 98 -4.05 13.70 -4.43
CA VAL A 98 -3.41 14.96 -4.01
C VAL A 98 -3.62 16.06 -5.05
N ALA A 99 -3.71 17.30 -4.57
CA ALA A 99 -3.47 18.45 -5.40
C ALA A 99 -1.96 18.74 -5.39
N VAL A 100 -1.34 18.70 -6.55
CA VAL A 100 0.11 18.86 -6.70
C VAL A 100 0.40 19.96 -7.72
N ARG A 101 1.39 20.77 -7.43
CA ARG A 101 1.90 21.80 -8.34
C ARG A 101 3.30 21.45 -8.78
N ARG A 102 3.58 21.61 -10.05
CA ARG A 102 4.93 21.51 -10.60
C ARG A 102 5.26 22.76 -11.40
N ALA A 103 6.21 23.56 -10.89
CA ALA A 103 6.66 24.73 -11.63
C ALA A 103 7.44 24.31 -12.88
N PRO A 104 7.29 25.04 -14.00
CA PRO A 104 8.01 24.76 -15.24
C PRO A 104 9.54 24.71 -15.02
N GLY A 105 10.18 23.65 -15.49
CA GLY A 105 11.64 23.47 -15.37
C GLY A 105 12.11 22.93 -14.00
N HIS A 106 11.20 22.58 -13.10
CA HIS A 106 11.55 21.91 -11.85
C HIS A 106 11.35 20.38 -11.98
N ASP A 107 12.33 19.62 -11.46
CA ASP A 107 12.27 18.15 -11.47
C ASP A 107 11.31 17.59 -10.43
N MET A 108 11.02 18.37 -9.38
CA MET A 108 10.13 17.99 -8.29
C MET A 108 8.85 18.82 -8.28
N GLY A 109 7.76 18.17 -7.88
CA GLY A 109 6.50 18.84 -7.58
C GLY A 109 6.36 19.21 -6.10
N VAL A 110 5.32 19.97 -5.78
CA VAL A 110 4.93 20.31 -4.41
C VAL A 110 3.50 19.85 -4.18
N ILE A 111 3.29 18.96 -3.23
CA ILE A 111 1.95 18.54 -2.79
C ILE A 111 1.39 19.67 -1.92
N GLU A 112 0.34 20.29 -2.39
CA GLU A 112 -0.33 21.41 -1.72
C GLU A 112 -1.48 20.96 -0.83
N CYS A 113 -2.15 19.85 -1.19
CA CYS A 113 -3.26 19.29 -0.42
C CYS A 113 -3.35 17.78 -0.59
N VAL A 114 -3.70 17.07 0.49
CA VAL A 114 -4.16 15.66 0.44
C VAL A 114 -5.69 15.68 0.40
N LEU A 115 -6.26 15.04 -0.60
CA LEU A 115 -7.69 14.97 -0.80
C LEU A 115 -8.35 13.94 0.14
N PRO A 116 -9.67 13.96 0.32
CA PRO A 116 -10.37 13.05 1.21
C PRO A 116 -10.02 11.58 0.94
N ARG A 117 -9.75 10.84 2.00
CA ARG A 117 -9.47 9.41 1.97
C ARG A 117 -10.77 8.63 2.13
N ARG A 118 -11.00 7.60 1.31
CA ARG A 118 -12.10 6.63 1.50
C ARG A 118 -11.79 5.68 2.65
N THR A 119 -10.54 5.20 2.65
CA THR A 119 -10.00 4.29 3.66
C THR A 119 -8.62 4.74 4.07
N SER A 120 -8.19 4.45 5.30
CA SER A 120 -6.82 4.71 5.75
C SER A 120 -6.34 3.60 6.66
N PHE A 121 -5.15 3.09 6.37
CA PHE A 121 -4.47 2.14 7.22
C PHE A 121 -3.44 2.87 8.07
N GLU A 122 -3.69 2.93 9.38
CA GLU A 122 -2.91 3.73 10.32
C GLU A 122 -2.17 2.86 11.33
N ARG A 123 -1.05 3.33 11.80
CA ARG A 123 -0.36 2.78 12.97
C ARG A 123 0.09 3.88 13.91
N TRP A 124 0.13 3.57 15.17
CA TRP A 124 0.75 4.45 16.15
C TRP A 124 2.29 4.37 16.08
N ARG A 125 2.94 5.50 15.94
CA ARG A 125 4.39 5.63 15.99
C ARG A 125 4.79 6.33 17.27
N GLY A 126 5.55 5.64 18.13
CA GLY A 126 6.05 6.19 19.39
C GLY A 126 5.39 5.59 20.63
N ARG A 127 5.96 5.86 21.81
CA ARG A 127 5.45 5.39 23.10
C ARG A 127 4.41 6.38 23.68
N ALA A 128 4.32 6.92 24.71
CA ALA A 128 3.27 7.65 25.40
C ALA A 128 2.67 8.91 24.69
N ARG A 129 3.26 9.41 23.62
CA ARG A 129 2.73 10.52 22.78
C ARG A 129 2.89 10.15 21.31
N GLY A 130 2.37 8.96 20.95
CA GLY A 130 2.50 8.46 19.59
C GLY A 130 1.75 9.34 18.58
N GLU A 131 2.37 9.60 17.45
CA GLU A 131 1.72 10.21 16.29
C GLU A 131 1.07 9.10 15.48
N ARG A 132 -0.13 9.34 14.96
CA ARG A 132 -0.74 8.47 13.95
C ARG A 132 0.05 8.60 12.66
N GLN A 133 0.46 7.49 12.12
CA GLN A 133 1.11 7.43 10.82
C GLN A 133 0.24 6.64 9.87
N VAL A 134 -0.28 7.28 8.83
CA VAL A 134 -0.94 6.60 7.73
C VAL A 134 0.13 5.86 6.92
N LEU A 135 -0.06 4.58 6.72
CA LEU A 135 0.83 3.72 5.94
C LEU A 135 0.41 3.66 4.47
N CYS A 136 -0.91 3.58 4.25
CA CYS A 136 -1.53 3.65 2.94
C CYS A 136 -2.98 4.12 3.08
N SER A 137 -3.55 4.60 1.99
CA SER A 137 -4.92 5.10 1.91
C SER A 137 -5.62 4.58 0.67
N ASN A 138 -6.94 4.78 0.62
CA ASN A 138 -7.78 4.37 -0.51
C ASN A 138 -7.59 2.89 -0.88
N VAL A 139 -7.41 2.04 0.17
CA VAL A 139 -7.23 0.60 0.05
C VAL A 139 -8.59 -0.04 -0.14
N ASP A 140 -8.74 -0.82 -1.21
CA ASP A 140 -9.97 -1.54 -1.51
C ASP A 140 -9.95 -2.94 -0.89
N CYS A 141 -8.77 -3.59 -0.83
CA CYS A 141 -8.61 -4.96 -0.38
C CYS A 141 -7.37 -5.15 0.49
N VAL A 142 -7.48 -5.96 1.54
CA VAL A 142 -6.34 -6.37 2.38
C VAL A 142 -6.09 -7.86 2.22
N LEU A 143 -4.97 -8.21 1.59
CA LEU A 143 -4.50 -9.58 1.45
C LEU A 143 -3.76 -10.02 2.73
N ILE A 144 -4.41 -10.87 3.53
CA ILE A 144 -3.86 -11.43 4.78
C ILE A 144 -3.12 -12.72 4.44
N VAL A 145 -1.79 -12.64 4.34
CA VAL A 145 -0.95 -13.72 3.84
C VAL A 145 -0.40 -14.57 4.98
N GLN A 146 -0.65 -15.88 4.92
CA GLN A 146 -0.13 -16.89 5.85
C GLN A 146 0.49 -18.06 5.07
N ALA A 147 1.65 -18.54 5.55
CA ALA A 147 2.30 -19.70 4.94
C ALA A 147 1.73 -21.02 5.51
N LEU A 148 1.52 -21.98 4.63
CA LEU A 148 1.28 -23.39 4.96
C LEU A 148 2.60 -24.17 5.05
N GLY A 149 2.57 -25.39 5.63
CA GLY A 149 3.70 -26.32 5.67
C GLY A 149 4.83 -25.95 6.64
N ALA A 150 4.61 -24.99 7.54
CA ALA A 150 5.54 -24.62 8.62
C ALA A 150 4.93 -24.87 10.01
N GLY A 151 4.11 -25.92 10.13
CA GLY A 151 3.24 -26.18 11.26
C GLY A 151 1.83 -25.62 11.04
N GLU A 152 1.02 -25.61 12.08
CA GLU A 152 -0.35 -25.12 12.00
C GLU A 152 -0.42 -23.62 11.73
N VAL A 153 -1.40 -23.19 10.92
CA VAL A 153 -1.68 -21.76 10.69
C VAL A 153 -2.02 -21.06 12.01
N LEU A 154 -1.35 -19.97 12.29
CA LEU A 154 -1.52 -19.19 13.51
C LEU A 154 -2.78 -18.30 13.42
N LEU A 155 -3.90 -18.82 13.91
CA LEU A 155 -5.22 -18.17 13.84
C LEU A 155 -5.25 -16.79 14.50
N ASP A 156 -4.52 -16.58 15.60
CA ASP A 156 -4.43 -15.27 16.28
C ASP A 156 -3.88 -14.17 15.35
N ARG A 157 -2.98 -14.53 14.44
CA ARG A 157 -2.41 -13.59 13.47
C ARG A 157 -3.40 -13.25 12.38
N VAL A 158 -4.12 -14.26 11.89
CA VAL A 158 -5.22 -14.05 10.93
C VAL A 158 -6.26 -13.13 11.56
N ALA A 159 -6.69 -13.41 12.79
CA ALA A 159 -7.69 -12.62 13.52
C ALA A 159 -7.25 -11.16 13.69
N ARG A 160 -6.00 -10.91 14.11
CA ARG A 160 -5.47 -9.54 14.25
C ARG A 160 -5.45 -8.79 12.92
N SER A 161 -5.01 -9.45 11.84
CA SER A 161 -4.98 -8.83 10.52
C SER A 161 -6.39 -8.60 9.98
N LEU A 162 -7.34 -9.49 10.29
CA LEU A 162 -8.76 -9.32 9.93
C LEU A 162 -9.36 -8.09 10.62
N VAL A 163 -9.14 -7.93 11.92
CA VAL A 163 -9.61 -6.73 12.66
C VAL A 163 -9.03 -5.46 12.05
N LEU A 164 -7.73 -5.45 11.74
CA LEU A 164 -7.09 -4.29 11.12
C LEU A 164 -7.68 -3.96 9.73
N ALA A 165 -8.01 -4.96 8.93
CA ALA A 165 -8.63 -4.76 7.62
C ALA A 165 -10.05 -4.18 7.76
N LEU A 166 -10.85 -4.73 8.68
CA LEU A 166 -12.21 -4.27 8.95
C LEU A 166 -12.25 -2.87 9.57
N ASP A 167 -11.30 -2.53 10.46
CA ASP A 167 -11.15 -1.18 11.03
C ASP A 167 -10.86 -0.11 9.97
N CYS A 168 -10.30 -0.52 8.82
CA CYS A 168 -9.98 0.37 7.71
C CYS A 168 -11.07 0.40 6.62
N ASP A 169 -12.22 -0.24 6.83
CA ASP A 169 -13.28 -0.41 5.82
C ASP A 169 -12.81 -1.03 4.49
N ALA A 170 -11.73 -1.84 4.54
CA ALA A 170 -11.19 -2.53 3.37
C ALA A 170 -11.62 -4.01 3.36
N GLU A 171 -11.86 -4.57 2.16
CA GLU A 171 -12.28 -5.97 2.01
C GLU A 171 -11.15 -6.93 2.42
N PRO A 172 -11.32 -7.78 3.46
CA PRO A 172 -10.31 -8.75 3.86
C PRO A 172 -10.35 -9.99 2.96
N VAL A 173 -9.17 -10.45 2.53
CA VAL A 173 -8.99 -11.72 1.82
C VAL A 173 -7.83 -12.48 2.47
N VAL A 174 -8.08 -13.70 2.92
CA VAL A 174 -7.02 -14.56 3.46
C VAL A 174 -6.37 -15.35 2.34
N VAL A 175 -5.05 -15.26 2.23
CA VAL A 175 -4.25 -15.97 1.23
C VAL A 175 -3.31 -16.94 1.93
N LEU A 176 -3.60 -18.24 1.80
CA LEU A 176 -2.76 -19.32 2.32
C LEU A 176 -1.74 -19.70 1.25
N THR A 177 -0.48 -19.35 1.48
CA THR A 177 0.62 -19.57 0.53
C THR A 177 1.37 -20.87 0.78
N LYS A 178 2.25 -21.26 -0.15
CA LYS A 178 3.13 -22.42 -0.05
C LYS A 178 2.36 -23.75 0.10
N ALA A 179 1.23 -23.89 -0.55
CA ALA A 179 0.42 -25.09 -0.52
C ALA A 179 1.13 -26.34 -1.09
N ASP A 180 2.21 -26.13 -1.82
CA ASP A 180 3.17 -27.16 -2.25
C ASP A 180 3.98 -27.81 -1.12
N ARG A 181 3.94 -27.24 0.10
CA ARG A 181 4.73 -27.68 1.26
C ARG A 181 3.93 -28.43 2.32
N CYS A 182 2.65 -28.66 2.10
CA CYS A 182 1.80 -29.42 3.00
C CYS A 182 1.10 -30.55 2.25
N ASP A 183 0.78 -31.62 2.97
CA ASP A 183 -0.04 -32.69 2.43
C ASP A 183 -1.54 -32.29 2.39
N ALA A 184 -2.36 -33.17 1.82
CA ALA A 184 -3.79 -32.88 1.63
C ALA A 184 -4.55 -32.79 2.97
N GLU A 185 -4.16 -33.59 3.98
CA GLU A 185 -4.81 -33.61 5.30
C GLU A 185 -4.47 -32.33 6.09
N GLU A 186 -3.22 -31.92 6.07
CA GLU A 186 -2.77 -30.67 6.67
C GLU A 186 -3.45 -29.46 6.03
N LEU A 187 -3.53 -29.44 4.71
CA LEU A 187 -4.20 -28.37 3.95
C LEU A 187 -5.68 -28.27 4.32
N GLU A 188 -6.40 -29.38 4.32
CA GLU A 188 -7.83 -29.41 4.64
C GLU A 188 -8.09 -28.97 6.08
N ARG A 189 -7.30 -29.46 7.02
CA ARG A 189 -7.35 -29.07 8.43
C ARG A 189 -7.16 -27.57 8.62
N ASP A 190 -6.10 -26.99 8.06
CA ASP A 190 -5.79 -25.57 8.24
C ASP A 190 -6.78 -24.68 7.51
N LEU A 191 -7.22 -25.08 6.33
CA LEU A 191 -8.27 -24.38 5.57
C LEU A 191 -9.59 -24.34 6.35
N ASP A 192 -10.02 -25.44 6.94
CA ASP A 192 -11.22 -25.53 7.77
C ASP A 192 -11.12 -24.64 9.01
N ARG A 193 -9.96 -24.64 9.69
CA ARG A 193 -9.72 -23.79 10.86
C ARG A 193 -9.81 -22.30 10.51
N VAL A 194 -9.20 -21.91 9.41
CA VAL A 194 -9.23 -20.52 8.95
C VAL A 194 -10.66 -20.12 8.56
N ARG A 195 -11.36 -20.94 7.78
CA ARG A 195 -12.76 -20.66 7.37
C ARG A 195 -13.71 -20.52 8.56
N ARG A 196 -13.55 -21.34 9.59
CA ARG A 196 -14.35 -21.20 10.83
C ARG A 196 -14.05 -19.91 11.58
N LEU A 197 -12.81 -19.44 11.54
CA LEU A 197 -12.40 -18.19 12.19
C LEU A 197 -12.99 -16.98 11.46
N VAL A 198 -12.83 -16.91 10.13
CA VAL A 198 -13.14 -15.71 9.36
C VAL A 198 -14.61 -15.63 8.92
N GLY A 199 -15.33 -16.76 8.95
CA GLY A 199 -16.73 -16.84 8.52
C GLY A 199 -16.90 -16.95 6.99
N PRO A 200 -18.16 -17.01 6.53
CA PRO A 200 -18.48 -17.25 5.11
C PRO A 200 -18.25 -16.02 4.23
N ASP A 201 -18.25 -14.82 4.79
CA ASP A 201 -18.16 -13.57 4.04
C ASP A 201 -16.72 -13.20 3.65
N VAL A 202 -15.71 -13.82 4.28
CA VAL A 202 -14.30 -13.57 3.98
C VAL A 202 -13.76 -14.64 3.04
N ARG A 203 -13.24 -14.22 1.91
CA ARG A 203 -12.62 -15.14 0.94
C ARG A 203 -11.33 -15.73 1.48
N VAL A 204 -11.17 -17.05 1.33
CA VAL A 204 -9.94 -17.78 1.68
C VAL A 204 -9.42 -18.45 0.41
N ILE A 205 -8.23 -18.05 -0.03
CA ILE A 205 -7.60 -18.51 -1.26
C ILE A 205 -6.33 -19.28 -0.91
N VAL A 206 -6.21 -20.49 -1.46
CA VAL A 206 -5.01 -21.32 -1.33
C VAL A 206 -4.13 -21.12 -2.55
N THR A 207 -2.84 -20.82 -2.34
CA THR A 207 -1.89 -20.55 -3.42
C THR A 207 -0.60 -21.34 -3.28
N SER A 208 0.00 -21.66 -4.42
CA SER A 208 1.40 -22.05 -4.55
C SER A 208 2.00 -21.23 -5.70
N SER A 209 2.86 -20.27 -5.38
CA SER A 209 3.57 -19.50 -6.39
C SER A 209 4.55 -20.36 -7.19
N ALA A 210 5.09 -21.42 -6.58
CA ALA A 210 5.99 -22.36 -7.25
C ALA A 210 5.28 -23.17 -8.35
N GLU A 211 3.99 -23.48 -8.14
CA GLU A 211 3.17 -24.25 -9.09
C GLU A 211 2.26 -23.35 -9.93
N GLY A 212 2.24 -22.04 -9.69
CA GLY A 212 1.31 -21.11 -10.35
C GLY A 212 -0.16 -21.30 -9.92
N ARG A 213 -0.43 -22.05 -8.84
CA ARG A 213 -1.77 -22.41 -8.40
C ARG A 213 -2.42 -21.29 -7.58
N GLY A 214 -3.71 -21.01 -7.85
CA GLY A 214 -4.54 -20.10 -7.07
C GLY A 214 -4.28 -18.60 -7.30
N LEU A 215 -3.32 -18.24 -8.15
CA LEU A 215 -2.97 -16.84 -8.42
C LEU A 215 -4.10 -16.05 -9.07
N ASP A 216 -4.86 -16.68 -9.96
CA ASP A 216 -6.00 -16.03 -10.62
C ASP A 216 -7.11 -15.68 -9.64
N GLY A 217 -7.30 -16.50 -8.60
CA GLY A 217 -8.22 -16.20 -7.50
C GLY A 217 -7.80 -14.93 -6.74
N VAL A 218 -6.49 -14.73 -6.52
CA VAL A 218 -5.97 -13.51 -5.89
C VAL A 218 -6.10 -12.31 -6.84
N ARG A 219 -5.78 -12.47 -8.13
CA ARG A 219 -5.98 -11.41 -9.14
C ARG A 219 -7.43 -10.93 -9.22
N ALA A 220 -8.39 -11.87 -9.13
CA ALA A 220 -9.82 -11.54 -9.13
C ALA A 220 -10.27 -10.71 -7.91
N CYS A 221 -9.50 -10.75 -6.81
CA CYS A 221 -9.75 -9.91 -5.63
C CYS A 221 -9.15 -8.50 -5.74
N VAL A 222 -8.22 -8.30 -6.68
CA VAL A 222 -7.54 -7.03 -6.90
C VAL A 222 -7.68 -6.68 -8.38
N PRO A 223 -8.87 -6.26 -8.82
CA PRO A 223 -9.09 -5.86 -10.21
C PRO A 223 -8.27 -4.60 -10.57
N ALA A 224 -8.09 -4.36 -11.86
CA ALA A 224 -7.42 -3.15 -12.34
C ALA A 224 -8.06 -1.89 -11.74
N GLY A 225 -7.23 -0.93 -11.36
CA GLY A 225 -7.67 0.30 -10.72
C GLY A 225 -7.92 0.20 -9.21
N SER A 226 -7.83 -0.99 -8.60
CA SER A 226 -7.95 -1.13 -7.15
C SER A 226 -6.59 -1.09 -6.43
N CYS A 227 -6.61 -0.66 -5.18
CA CYS A 227 -5.45 -0.65 -4.30
C CYS A 227 -5.54 -1.80 -3.30
N ALA A 228 -4.52 -2.65 -3.25
CA ALA A 228 -4.44 -3.73 -2.28
C ALA A 228 -3.27 -3.55 -1.31
N MET A 229 -3.54 -3.79 -0.05
CA MET A 229 -2.51 -3.90 0.99
C MET A 229 -2.20 -5.36 1.30
N ILE A 230 -0.92 -5.69 1.49
CA ILE A 230 -0.50 -7.05 1.86
C ILE A 230 0.00 -7.07 3.29
N LEU A 231 -0.70 -7.83 4.14
CA LEU A 231 -0.32 -8.11 5.52
C LEU A 231 0.18 -9.55 5.68
N GLY A 232 1.17 -9.73 6.52
CA GLY A 232 1.71 -11.06 6.85
C GLY A 232 3.13 -10.97 7.40
N GLU A 233 3.60 -12.02 8.05
CA GLU A 233 4.92 -12.05 8.66
C GLU A 233 6.06 -12.20 7.64
N SER A 234 7.28 -12.02 8.15
CA SER A 234 8.48 -12.38 7.38
C SER A 234 8.44 -13.89 7.08
N GLY A 235 8.74 -14.26 5.85
CA GLY A 235 8.67 -15.65 5.41
C GLY A 235 7.26 -16.16 5.04
N ALA A 236 6.20 -15.41 5.22
CA ALA A 236 4.85 -15.79 4.77
C ALA A 236 4.68 -15.88 3.24
N GLY A 237 5.69 -15.50 2.46
CA GLY A 237 5.66 -15.61 0.99
C GLY A 237 5.10 -14.38 0.27
N LYS A 238 4.99 -13.23 0.95
CA LYS A 238 4.44 -11.98 0.36
C LYS A 238 5.18 -11.53 -0.91
N SER A 239 6.52 -11.43 -0.84
CA SER A 239 7.32 -11.01 -2.00
C SER A 239 7.22 -12.01 -3.16
N THR A 240 7.23 -13.32 -2.85
CA THR A 240 7.08 -14.37 -3.87
C THR A 240 5.69 -14.33 -4.50
N LEU A 241 4.65 -14.13 -3.69
CA LEU A 241 3.27 -13.97 -4.17
C LEU A 241 3.17 -12.75 -5.09
N LEU A 242 3.71 -11.61 -4.65
CA LEU A 242 3.63 -10.37 -5.45
C LEU A 242 4.38 -10.51 -6.78
N ASN A 243 5.61 -11.05 -6.76
CA ASN A 243 6.35 -11.33 -8.01
C ASN A 243 5.58 -12.25 -8.95
N ALA A 244 4.93 -13.31 -8.40
CA ALA A 244 4.11 -14.21 -9.21
C ALA A 244 2.83 -13.54 -9.77
N LEU A 245 2.26 -12.57 -9.05
CA LEU A 245 1.13 -11.79 -9.54
C LEU A 245 1.54 -10.81 -10.64
N LEU A 246 2.69 -10.16 -10.50
CA LEU A 246 3.26 -9.23 -11.48
C LEU A 246 3.85 -9.94 -12.71
N GLY A 247 4.23 -11.20 -12.58
CA GLY A 247 4.84 -11.97 -13.65
C GLY A 247 6.35 -11.75 -13.83
N HIS A 248 6.99 -11.04 -12.91
CA HIS A 248 8.44 -10.82 -12.91
C HIS A 248 8.99 -10.53 -11.50
N ASP A 249 10.31 -10.64 -11.34
CA ASP A 249 11.00 -10.46 -10.06
C ASP A 249 11.30 -8.98 -9.77
N THR A 250 10.35 -8.28 -9.18
CA THR A 250 10.52 -6.88 -8.72
C THR A 250 11.06 -6.80 -7.30
N LEU A 251 10.67 -7.75 -6.44
CA LEU A 251 11.04 -7.76 -5.04
C LEU A 251 12.07 -8.86 -4.74
N ALA A 252 13.12 -8.51 -3.99
CA ALA A 252 14.05 -9.51 -3.50
C ALA A 252 13.32 -10.52 -2.59
N THR A 253 13.31 -11.79 -2.99
CA THR A 253 12.83 -12.89 -2.18
C THR A 253 13.93 -13.32 -1.24
N GLY A 254 13.90 -12.81 0.01
CA GLY A 254 14.85 -13.22 1.03
C GLY A 254 14.59 -14.66 1.48
N GLY A 255 15.64 -15.49 1.57
CA GLY A 255 15.60 -16.74 2.34
C GLY A 255 15.15 -16.44 3.76
N VAL A 256 14.45 -17.40 4.38
CA VAL A 256 14.07 -17.34 5.79
C VAL A 256 15.33 -17.01 6.60
N ARG A 257 15.35 -15.86 7.29
CA ARG A 257 16.41 -15.61 8.28
C ARG A 257 16.22 -16.67 9.37
N GLU A 258 17.14 -17.62 9.42
CA GLU A 258 17.32 -18.43 10.62
C GLU A 258 17.53 -17.44 11.78
N ARG A 259 16.73 -17.56 12.81
CA ARG A 259 16.98 -16.86 14.06
C ARG A 259 18.20 -17.53 14.65
N ASP A 260 19.31 -16.83 14.69
CA ASP A 260 20.35 -17.13 15.66
C ASP A 260 19.74 -16.87 17.04
N ASP A 261 19.79 -17.93 17.89
CA ASP A 261 19.34 -17.93 19.29
C ASP A 261 20.12 -16.95 20.16
#